data_e7c1315b2d456b623c0eb335e6e797b5
#
_entry.id   e7c1315b2d456b623c0eb335e6e797b5
#
_cell.length_a   1.000
_cell.length_b   1.000
_cell.length_c   1.000
_cell.angle_alpha   90.00
_cell.angle_beta   90.00
_cell.angle_gamma   90.00
#
_symmetry.space_group_name_H-M   'P 1'
#
loop_
_entity.id
_entity.type
_entity.pdbx_description
1 polymer ?
#
loop_
_entity_poly.entity_id
_entity_poly.type
_entity_poly.pdbx_seq_one_letter_code
_entity_poly.pdbx_strand_id
1 'polypeptide(L)'
;MLAAAILALLVAGEVARRRFGWPDEVTRKTVHIATGVLIFLAPPLFPRSGAVVLIAALFVTVNAAAYSRGWLSAVHHTTRRSFGTVYYPLALLLLAIPFWDHYPDLVVAAVLVMAIGDGAAGIVGESIRHQIGRASCRERV
;
A
#
# COMPACT_ATOMS: atom_id res chain seq x y z
N MET A 1 19.33 -1.68 -3.06
CA MET A 1 19.07 -0.54 -2.15
C MET A 1 17.58 -0.24 -2.01
N LEU A 2 16.80 -0.04 -3.09
CA LEU A 2 15.36 0.28 -3.01
C LEU A 2 14.54 -0.80 -2.27
N ALA A 3 14.75 -2.08 -2.59
CA ALA A 3 14.08 -3.18 -1.90
C ALA A 3 14.39 -3.20 -0.38
N ALA A 4 15.62 -2.90 0.00
CA ALA A 4 16.01 -2.77 1.39
C ALA A 4 15.34 -1.56 2.07
N ALA A 5 15.19 -0.44 1.35
CA ALA A 5 14.47 0.73 1.85
C ALA A 5 12.98 0.43 2.06
N ILE A 6 12.34 -0.27 1.13
CA ILE A 6 10.94 -0.71 1.28
C ILE A 6 10.80 -1.67 2.47
N LEU A 7 11.71 -2.63 2.60
CA LEU A 7 11.70 -3.56 3.72
C LEU A 7 11.91 -2.83 5.06
N ALA A 8 12.85 -1.90 5.12
CA ALA A 8 13.09 -1.06 6.29
C ALA A 8 11.85 -0.24 6.67
N LEU A 9 11.14 0.28 5.67
CA LEU A 9 9.91 1.04 5.85
C LEU A 9 8.77 0.16 6.41
N LEU A 10 8.65 -1.08 5.92
CA LEU A 10 7.69 -2.06 6.45
C LEU A 10 8.00 -2.41 7.90
N VAL A 11 9.27 -2.67 8.21
CA VAL A 11 9.73 -2.95 9.58
C VAL A 11 9.50 -1.74 10.49
N ALA A 12 9.83 -0.53 10.03
CA ALA A 12 9.60 0.70 10.78
C ALA A 12 8.12 0.92 11.08
N GLY A 13 7.23 0.67 10.10
CA GLY A 13 5.78 0.72 10.28
C GLY A 13 5.30 -0.27 11.35
N GLU A 14 5.78 -1.50 11.30
CA GLU A 14 5.44 -2.52 12.29
C GLU A 14 5.96 -2.17 13.70
N VAL A 15 7.18 -1.65 13.79
CA VAL A 15 7.75 -1.16 15.07
C VAL A 15 6.95 0.02 15.60
N ALA A 16 6.60 0.99 14.75
CA ALA A 16 5.78 2.13 15.14
C ALA A 16 4.41 1.68 15.67
N ARG A 17 3.77 0.73 15.01
CA ARG A 17 2.52 0.14 15.47
C ARG A 17 2.66 -0.49 16.86
N ARG A 18 3.67 -1.34 17.06
CA ARG A 18 3.87 -2.07 18.32
C ARG A 18 4.30 -1.16 19.48
N ARG A 19 5.16 -0.18 19.20
CA ARG A 19 5.79 0.63 20.24
C ARG A 19 4.99 1.89 20.59
N PHE A 20 4.28 2.46 19.63
CA PHE A 20 3.52 3.70 19.79
C PHE A 20 2.02 3.51 19.76
N GLY A 21 1.53 2.27 19.58
CA GLY A 21 0.10 1.97 19.55
C GLY A 21 -0.63 2.61 18.36
N TRP A 22 0.06 2.81 17.23
CA TRP A 22 -0.56 3.39 16.03
C TRP A 22 -1.68 2.49 15.53
N PRO A 23 -2.83 3.07 15.14
CA PRO A 23 -3.89 2.31 14.52
C PRO A 23 -3.39 1.59 13.26
N ASP A 24 -3.84 0.36 13.05
CA ASP A 24 -3.42 -0.47 11.90
C ASP A 24 -3.66 0.24 10.56
N GLU A 25 -4.76 0.98 10.46
CA GLU A 25 -5.13 1.75 9.27
C GLU A 25 -4.14 2.89 8.97
N VAL A 26 -3.73 3.63 9.99
CA VAL A 26 -2.75 4.72 9.86
C VAL A 26 -1.39 4.16 9.44
N THR A 27 -0.94 3.08 10.07
CA THR A 27 0.33 2.43 9.72
C THR A 27 0.32 1.96 8.27
N ARG A 28 -0.75 1.28 7.85
CA ARG A 28 -0.92 0.80 6.48
C ARG A 28 -0.87 1.94 5.46
N LYS A 29 -1.61 3.03 5.68
CA LYS A 29 -1.64 4.19 4.79
C LYS A 29 -0.29 4.89 4.71
N THR A 30 0.38 5.07 5.85
CA THR A 30 1.71 5.69 5.91
C THR A 30 2.72 4.88 5.10
N VAL A 31 2.77 3.57 5.30
CA VAL A 31 3.65 2.67 4.54
C VAL A 31 3.31 2.71 3.05
N HIS A 32 2.04 2.74 2.69
CA HIS A 32 1.58 2.77 1.31
C HIS A 32 2.02 4.05 0.59
N ILE A 33 1.76 5.21 1.20
CA ILE A 33 2.18 6.52 0.66
C ILE A 33 3.72 6.59 0.57
N ALA A 34 4.42 6.19 1.62
CA ALA A 34 5.88 6.24 1.64
C ALA A 34 6.50 5.29 0.59
N THR A 35 5.92 4.11 0.36
CA THR A 35 6.33 3.21 -0.72
C THR A 35 6.04 3.84 -2.09
N GLY A 36 4.90 4.52 -2.26
CA GLY A 36 4.59 5.27 -3.47
C GLY A 36 5.60 6.38 -3.76
N VAL A 37 6.03 7.12 -2.73
CA VAL A 37 7.07 8.14 -2.88
C VAL A 37 8.43 7.51 -3.24
N LEU A 38 8.78 6.37 -2.66
CA LEU A 38 10.02 5.67 -2.97
C LEU A 38 10.06 5.18 -4.43
N ILE A 39 8.92 4.87 -5.05
CA ILE A 39 8.89 4.45 -6.46
C ILE A 39 9.33 5.57 -7.40
N PHE A 40 9.23 6.84 -6.98
CA PHE A 40 9.72 7.98 -7.76
C PHE A 40 11.25 7.89 -8.00
N LEU A 41 11.98 7.25 -7.10
CA LEU A 41 13.41 7.02 -7.23
C LEU A 41 13.75 5.76 -8.03
N ALA A 42 12.76 5.00 -8.48
CA ALA A 42 13.00 3.73 -9.14
C ALA A 42 13.55 3.85 -10.58
N PRO A 43 13.11 4.80 -11.45
CA PRO A 43 13.62 4.89 -12.82
C PRO A 43 15.14 5.05 -12.92
N PRO A 44 15.79 5.95 -12.19
CA PRO A 44 17.25 6.08 -12.25
C PRO A 44 18.00 4.87 -11.65
N LEU A 45 17.38 4.12 -10.75
CA LEU A 45 17.96 2.94 -10.11
C LEU A 45 17.77 1.66 -10.92
N PHE A 46 16.69 1.59 -11.68
CA PHE A 46 16.29 0.41 -12.46
C PHE A 46 15.96 0.81 -13.90
N PRO A 47 16.96 1.01 -14.74
CA PRO A 47 16.74 1.43 -16.13
C PRO A 47 16.04 0.38 -17.00
N ARG A 48 15.92 -0.87 -16.52
CA ARG A 48 15.24 -1.97 -17.22
C ARG A 48 14.13 -2.57 -16.36
N SER A 49 13.06 -3.01 -17.01
CA SER A 49 11.88 -3.62 -16.40
C SER A 49 12.17 -4.86 -15.56
N GLY A 50 13.17 -5.67 -15.93
CA GLY A 50 13.40 -6.96 -15.30
C GLY A 50 13.51 -6.94 -13.78
N ALA A 51 14.26 -5.98 -13.21
CA ALA A 51 14.40 -5.87 -11.77
C ALA A 51 13.10 -5.41 -11.08
N VAL A 52 12.38 -4.46 -11.68
CA VAL A 52 11.11 -3.95 -11.16
C VAL A 52 10.03 -5.01 -11.19
N VAL A 53 9.93 -5.73 -12.30
CA VAL A 53 9.01 -6.86 -12.49
C VAL A 53 9.29 -7.96 -11.45
N LEU A 54 10.56 -8.32 -11.25
CA LEU A 54 10.95 -9.34 -10.27
C LEU A 54 10.60 -8.92 -8.84
N ILE A 55 10.89 -7.68 -8.47
CA ILE A 55 10.56 -7.14 -7.15
C ILE A 55 9.04 -7.10 -6.96
N ALA A 56 8.29 -6.58 -7.93
CA ALA A 56 6.84 -6.52 -7.86
C ALA A 56 6.21 -7.92 -7.76
N ALA A 57 6.67 -8.89 -8.54
CA ALA A 57 6.22 -10.27 -8.49
C ALA A 57 6.51 -10.92 -7.12
N LEU A 58 7.70 -10.66 -6.54
CA LEU A 58 8.04 -11.12 -5.20
C LEU A 58 7.08 -10.53 -4.16
N PHE A 59 6.78 -9.23 -4.23
CA PHE A 59 5.83 -8.60 -3.31
C PHE A 59 4.41 -9.16 -3.47
N VAL A 60 3.95 -9.40 -4.69
CA VAL A 60 2.65 -10.06 -4.94
C VAL A 60 2.61 -11.43 -4.29
N THR A 61 3.63 -12.26 -4.54
CA THR A 61 3.67 -13.64 -4.01
C THR A 61 3.76 -13.69 -2.49
N VAL A 62 4.60 -12.84 -1.88
CA VAL A 62 4.74 -12.77 -0.42
C VAL A 62 3.43 -12.29 0.22
N ASN A 63 2.81 -11.24 -0.31
CA ASN A 63 1.55 -10.73 0.24
C ASN A 63 0.39 -11.71 0.03
N ALA A 64 0.31 -12.37 -1.12
CA ALA A 64 -0.69 -13.40 -1.39
C ALA A 64 -0.50 -14.62 -0.47
N ALA A 65 0.74 -15.08 -0.27
CA ALA A 65 1.05 -16.18 0.64
C ALA A 65 0.75 -15.82 2.10
N ALA A 66 1.10 -14.61 2.52
CA ALA A 66 0.81 -14.13 3.87
C ALA A 66 -0.71 -14.00 4.10
N TYR A 67 -1.46 -13.57 3.08
CA TYR A 67 -2.91 -13.53 3.10
C TYR A 67 -3.52 -14.93 3.24
N SER A 68 -3.08 -15.89 2.41
CA SER A 68 -3.63 -17.26 2.40
C SER A 68 -3.30 -18.04 3.69
N ARG A 69 -2.17 -17.76 4.31
CA ARG A 69 -1.72 -18.42 5.55
C ARG A 69 -2.19 -17.73 6.83
N GLY A 70 -2.89 -16.60 6.71
CA GLY A 70 -3.35 -15.83 7.88
C GLY A 70 -2.21 -15.21 8.71
N TRP A 71 -0.98 -15.18 8.19
CA TRP A 71 0.19 -14.63 8.90
C TRP A 71 0.12 -13.12 9.10
N LEU A 72 -0.65 -12.43 8.29
CA LEU A 72 -0.93 -10.99 8.40
C LEU A 72 -2.22 -10.73 9.20
N SER A 73 -2.57 -11.58 10.17
CA SER A 73 -3.70 -11.32 11.06
C SER A 73 -3.58 -9.96 11.79
N ALA A 74 -2.37 -9.50 12.02
CA ALA A 74 -2.09 -8.17 12.56
C ALA A 74 -2.46 -7.03 11.59
N VAL A 75 -2.45 -7.27 10.28
CA VAL A 75 -2.88 -6.32 9.24
C VAL A 75 -4.35 -6.51 8.87
N HIS A 76 -4.95 -7.65 9.25
CA HIS A 76 -6.32 -8.05 8.89
C HIS A 76 -7.34 -7.98 10.03
N HIS A 77 -6.97 -7.49 11.22
CA HIS A 77 -7.91 -7.27 12.34
C HIS A 77 -8.87 -6.09 12.12
N THR A 78 -8.76 -5.38 10.99
CA THR A 78 -9.83 -4.47 10.59
C THR A 78 -11.01 -5.27 10.06
N THR A 79 -12.22 -4.91 10.46
CA THR A 79 -13.53 -5.51 10.16
C THR A 79 -13.83 -5.68 8.65
N ARG A 80 -12.90 -5.36 7.76
CA ARG A 80 -12.95 -5.57 6.32
C ARG A 80 -11.66 -6.22 5.84
N ARG A 81 -11.77 -7.43 5.31
CA ARG A 81 -10.70 -8.08 4.53
C ARG A 81 -10.35 -7.18 3.34
N SER A 82 -9.26 -6.43 3.45
CA SER A 82 -8.79 -5.57 2.36
C SER A 82 -7.69 -6.29 1.58
N PHE A 83 -7.94 -6.55 0.31
CA PHE A 83 -6.94 -7.07 -0.64
C PHE A 83 -5.95 -5.99 -1.12
N GLY A 84 -6.03 -4.76 -0.61
CA GLY A 84 -5.23 -3.63 -1.07
C GLY A 84 -3.72 -3.88 -1.05
N THR A 85 -3.22 -4.66 -0.07
CA THR A 85 -1.80 -5.03 0.02
C THR A 85 -1.32 -5.93 -1.12
N VAL A 86 -2.24 -6.68 -1.75
CA VAL A 86 -1.95 -7.54 -2.91
C VAL A 86 -2.14 -6.76 -4.22
N TYR A 87 -3.21 -5.95 -4.30
CA TYR A 87 -3.54 -5.23 -5.53
C TYR A 87 -2.52 -4.15 -5.88
N TYR A 88 -1.89 -3.51 -4.89
CA TYR A 88 -0.92 -2.46 -5.15
C TYR A 88 0.34 -2.98 -5.89
N PRO A 89 1.06 -4.00 -5.38
CA PRO A 89 2.18 -4.55 -6.13
C PRO A 89 1.74 -5.27 -7.41
N LEU A 90 0.51 -5.79 -7.46
CA LEU A 90 -0.04 -6.39 -8.68
C LEU A 90 -0.24 -5.32 -9.78
N ALA A 91 -0.77 -4.15 -9.43
CA ALA A 91 -0.92 -3.05 -10.38
C ALA A 91 0.44 -2.57 -10.90
N LEU A 92 1.44 -2.43 -10.01
CA LEU A 92 2.81 -2.11 -10.43
C LEU A 92 3.36 -3.19 -11.39
N LEU A 93 3.17 -4.47 -11.08
CA LEU A 93 3.61 -5.57 -11.93
C LEU A 93 3.00 -5.51 -13.33
N LEU A 94 1.68 -5.33 -13.41
CA LEU A 94 0.93 -5.26 -14.66
C LEU A 94 1.31 -4.04 -15.51
N LEU A 95 1.66 -2.92 -14.89
CA LEU A 95 2.12 -1.73 -15.58
C LEU A 95 3.60 -1.80 -15.96
N ALA A 96 4.43 -2.40 -15.12
CA ALA A 96 5.87 -2.46 -15.38
C ALA A 96 6.20 -3.36 -16.57
N ILE A 97 5.48 -4.46 -16.77
CA ILE A 97 5.74 -5.39 -17.90
C ILE A 97 5.69 -4.68 -19.26
N PRO A 98 4.60 -3.97 -19.63
CA PRO A 98 4.51 -3.35 -20.95
C PRO A 98 5.14 -1.96 -21.05
N PHE A 99 5.23 -1.21 -19.95
CA PHE A 99 5.51 0.23 -20.03
C PHE A 99 6.84 0.65 -19.43
N TRP A 100 7.48 -0.13 -18.55
CA TRP A 100 8.66 0.33 -17.82
C TRP A 100 9.83 0.70 -18.73
N ASP A 101 10.13 -0.11 -19.74
CA ASP A 101 11.30 0.08 -20.59
C ASP A 101 11.17 1.32 -21.51
N HIS A 102 9.95 1.77 -21.78
CA HIS A 102 9.68 2.88 -22.71
C HIS A 102 9.12 4.12 -22.02
N TYR A 103 8.33 3.93 -20.96
CA TYR A 103 7.59 4.99 -20.27
C TYR A 103 7.63 4.82 -18.75
N PRO A 104 8.81 4.75 -18.11
CA PRO A 104 8.91 4.53 -16.67
C PRO A 104 8.21 5.62 -15.85
N ASP A 105 8.27 6.87 -16.30
CA ASP A 105 7.61 8.00 -15.64
C ASP A 105 6.09 7.85 -15.62
N LEU A 106 5.49 7.27 -16.66
CA LEU A 106 4.06 6.98 -16.71
C LEU A 106 3.67 5.95 -15.64
N VAL A 107 4.49 4.91 -15.49
CA VAL A 107 4.27 3.87 -14.46
C VAL A 107 4.38 4.49 -13.07
N VAL A 108 5.41 5.31 -12.85
CA VAL A 108 5.60 6.03 -11.58
C VAL A 108 4.42 6.93 -11.27
N ALA A 109 3.97 7.73 -12.25
CA ALA A 109 2.82 8.62 -12.08
C ALA A 109 1.55 7.84 -11.73
N ALA A 110 1.27 6.75 -12.43
CA ALA A 110 0.10 5.91 -12.17
C ALA A 110 0.12 5.31 -10.76
N VAL A 111 1.28 4.82 -10.31
CA VAL A 111 1.46 4.26 -8.97
C VAL A 111 1.32 5.33 -7.89
N LEU A 112 1.86 6.54 -8.11
CA LEU A 112 1.71 7.67 -7.20
C LEU A 112 0.25 8.11 -7.05
N VAL A 113 -0.47 8.25 -8.18
CA VAL A 113 -1.90 8.59 -8.15
C VAL A 113 -2.69 7.55 -7.38
N MET A 114 -2.40 6.26 -7.59
CA MET A 114 -3.04 5.18 -6.84
C MET A 114 -2.71 5.26 -5.34
N ALA A 115 -1.44 5.49 -4.97
CA ALA A 115 -1.02 5.58 -3.56
C ALA A 115 -1.66 6.77 -2.84
N ILE A 116 -1.67 7.94 -3.46
CA ILE A 116 -2.26 9.16 -2.90
C ILE A 116 -3.78 9.03 -2.87
N GLY A 117 -4.38 8.53 -3.96
CA GLY A 117 -5.82 8.33 -4.07
C GLY A 117 -6.39 7.39 -3.02
N ASP A 118 -5.76 6.23 -2.81
CA ASP A 118 -6.16 5.28 -1.76
C ASP A 118 -5.99 5.89 -0.35
N GLY A 119 -4.87 6.58 -0.12
CA GLY A 119 -4.62 7.29 1.13
C GLY A 119 -5.69 8.36 1.41
N ALA A 120 -5.99 9.20 0.44
CA ALA A 120 -6.99 10.26 0.54
C ALA A 120 -8.42 9.70 0.72
N ALA A 121 -8.79 8.70 -0.09
CA ALA A 121 -10.09 8.03 0.01
C ALA A 121 -10.30 7.41 1.39
N GLY A 122 -9.26 6.83 1.98
CA GLY A 122 -9.32 6.29 3.33
C GLY A 122 -9.55 7.35 4.39
N ILE A 123 -8.85 8.50 4.33
CA ILE A 123 -9.00 9.61 5.29
C ILE A 123 -10.41 10.22 5.18
N VAL A 124 -10.87 10.51 3.95
CA VAL A 124 -12.19 11.08 3.71
C VAL A 124 -13.30 10.11 4.12
N GLY A 125 -13.16 8.82 3.76
CA GLY A 125 -14.14 7.80 4.10
C GLY A 125 -14.31 7.58 5.61
N GLU A 126 -13.25 7.71 6.39
CA GLU A 126 -13.29 7.60 7.84
C GLU A 126 -13.94 8.83 8.48
N SER A 127 -13.65 10.02 7.95
CA SER A 127 -14.25 11.29 8.40
C SER A 127 -15.76 11.32 8.17
N ILE A 128 -16.24 10.85 7.02
CA ILE A 128 -17.67 10.79 6.68
C ILE A 128 -18.40 9.73 7.53
N ARG A 129 -17.79 8.56 7.77
CA ARG A 129 -18.37 7.51 8.61
C ARG A 129 -18.67 8.00 10.04
N HIS A 130 -17.83 8.84 10.61
CA HIS A 130 -18.04 9.39 11.94
C HIS A 130 -19.29 10.29 12.01
N GLN A 131 -19.64 10.95 10.92
CA GLN A 131 -20.85 11.80 10.83
C GLN A 131 -22.12 10.97 10.60
N ILE A 132 -22.08 9.95 9.74
CA ILE A 132 -23.24 9.10 9.45
C ILE A 132 -23.63 8.25 10.68
N GLY A 133 -22.65 7.74 11.44
CA GLY A 133 -22.92 6.99 12.68
C GLY A 133 -23.62 7.82 13.75
N ARG A 134 -23.33 9.14 13.85
CA ARG A 134 -23.98 10.05 14.80
C ARG A 134 -25.41 10.42 14.37
N ALA A 135 -25.68 10.56 13.10
CA ALA A 135 -27.01 10.86 12.58
C ALA A 135 -27.99 9.69 12.84
N SER A 136 -27.55 8.45 12.62
CA SER A 136 -28.38 7.25 12.82
C SER A 136 -28.75 6.98 14.30
N CYS A 137 -27.91 7.42 15.26
CA CYS A 137 -28.25 7.30 16.69
C CYS A 137 -29.24 8.36 17.18
N ARG A 138 -29.41 9.47 16.45
CA ARG A 138 -30.30 10.57 16.88
C ARG A 138 -31.74 10.36 16.44
N GLU A 139 -32.00 9.46 15.52
CA GLU A 139 -33.34 9.17 15.01
C GLU A 139 -34.07 8.02 15.74
N ARG A 140 -33.44 7.42 16.76
CA ARG A 140 -34.04 6.34 17.57
C ARG A 140 -34.36 6.78 19.01
N VAL A 141 -34.94 7.95 19.17
CA VAL A 141 -35.55 8.35 20.45
C VAL A 141 -37.01 8.68 20.23
#